data_7a97ccffe36605971ddc0e6af49f1cf7
#
_entry.id   7a97ccffe36605971ddc0e6af49f1cf7
#
_cell.length_a   1.000
_cell.length_b   1.000
_cell.length_c   1.000
_cell.angle_alpha   90.00
_cell.angle_beta   90.00
_cell.angle_gamma   90.00
#
_symmetry.space_group_name_H-M   'P 1'
#
loop_
_entity.id
_entity.type
_entity.pdbx_description
1 polymer ?
#
loop_
_entity_poly.entity_id
_entity_poly.type
_entity_poly.pdbx_seq_one_letter_code
_entity_poly.pdbx_strand_id
1 'polypeptide(L)'
;MTILKVGENLQDKYTPGQRLAVQPDIYDADGKSTAYGYTIPGGLTQYHLVGPEVLDVNGESYVLTVPGSELGYAETALTEPWACVEASYTQRRRLSPKSGGTMWIVGQPGDDNVYQFSAGLEQPSTIVLTDVPPSVQARVGQQAAKRSVSIIEHNGLTPADYTTLKENVTGGAGFDDIVLLNPRSAEAV
;
A
#
# COMPACT_ATOMS: atom_id res chain seq x y z
N MET A 1 18.82 3.61 11.29
CA MET A 1 19.65 4.26 12.35
C MET A 1 21.00 3.59 12.47
N THR A 2 21.99 4.22 13.13
CA THR A 2 23.31 3.62 13.39
C THR A 2 23.55 3.61 14.89
N ILE A 3 24.00 2.47 15.42
CA ILE A 3 24.31 2.33 16.85
C ILE A 3 25.53 3.15 17.20
N LEU A 4 25.43 4.03 18.16
CA LEU A 4 26.55 4.80 18.72
C LEU A 4 27.09 4.16 20.00
N LYS A 5 26.20 3.65 20.85
CA LYS A 5 26.53 3.01 22.11
C LYS A 5 25.56 1.88 22.41
N VAL A 6 26.06 0.84 23.03
CA VAL A 6 25.29 -0.34 23.44
C VAL A 6 25.31 -0.45 24.97
N GLY A 7 24.13 -0.74 25.56
CA GLY A 7 24.03 -1.04 26.98
C GLY A 7 24.79 -2.32 27.35
N GLU A 8 25.24 -2.42 28.60
CA GLU A 8 26.09 -3.53 29.06
C GLU A 8 25.49 -4.91 28.80
N ASN A 9 24.19 -5.07 28.98
CA ASN A 9 23.47 -6.35 28.80
C ASN A 9 23.14 -6.69 27.35
N LEU A 10 23.57 -5.87 26.38
CA LEU A 10 23.26 -6.05 24.96
C LEU A 10 24.50 -6.14 24.07
N GLN A 11 25.71 -6.15 24.69
CA GLN A 11 26.98 -6.12 23.97
C GLN A 11 27.27 -7.42 23.22
N ASP A 12 26.63 -8.50 23.61
CA ASP A 12 26.65 -9.79 22.92
C ASP A 12 25.78 -9.84 21.67
N LYS A 13 24.78 -8.93 21.57
CA LYS A 13 23.81 -8.87 20.46
C LYS A 13 24.09 -7.76 19.47
N TYR A 14 24.60 -6.62 19.95
CA TYR A 14 24.74 -5.42 19.14
C TYR A 14 26.15 -4.80 19.27
N THR A 15 26.58 -4.13 18.22
CA THR A 15 27.92 -3.50 18.17
C THR A 15 27.80 -2.05 17.69
N PRO A 16 28.54 -1.09 18.28
CA PRO A 16 28.63 0.26 17.75
C PRO A 16 29.03 0.29 16.27
N GLY A 17 28.43 1.16 15.50
CA GLY A 17 28.59 1.24 14.05
C GLY A 17 27.61 0.34 13.26
N GLN A 18 26.99 -0.64 13.89
CA GLN A 18 25.97 -1.48 13.25
C GLN A 18 24.76 -0.66 12.86
N ARG A 19 24.19 -0.97 11.70
CA ARG A 19 22.99 -0.31 11.18
C ARG A 19 21.74 -1.12 11.48
N LEU A 20 20.70 -0.42 11.90
CA LEU A 20 19.41 -1.02 12.28
C LEU A 20 18.27 -0.33 11.55
N ALA A 21 17.24 -1.10 11.23
CA ALA A 21 15.90 -0.65 10.96
C ALA A 21 14.96 -1.07 12.10
N VAL A 22 13.85 -0.38 12.30
CA VAL A 22 12.81 -0.76 13.26
C VAL A 22 11.59 -1.16 12.48
N GLN A 23 11.02 -2.31 12.83
CA GLN A 23 9.67 -2.67 12.42
C GLN A 23 8.70 -1.84 13.29
N PRO A 24 7.94 -0.90 12.70
CA PRO A 24 7.22 0.09 13.49
C PRO A 24 5.94 -0.42 14.14
N ASP A 25 5.36 -1.49 13.63
CA ASP A 25 4.08 -2.03 14.06
C ASP A 25 4.29 -3.01 15.22
N ILE A 26 4.45 -2.46 16.42
CA ILE A 26 4.77 -3.16 17.65
C ILE A 26 3.49 -3.42 18.43
N TYR A 27 3.28 -4.65 18.87
CA TYR A 27 2.14 -5.05 19.68
C TYR A 27 2.58 -5.42 21.09
N ASP A 28 1.89 -4.88 22.11
CA ASP A 28 2.11 -5.26 23.49
C ASP A 28 1.54 -6.66 23.81
N ALA A 29 1.68 -7.10 25.06
CA ALA A 29 1.22 -8.42 25.51
C ALA A 29 -0.29 -8.64 25.35
N ASP A 30 -1.07 -7.54 25.33
CA ASP A 30 -2.53 -7.56 25.18
C ASP A 30 -2.94 -7.45 23.70
N GLY A 31 -1.97 -7.43 22.77
CA GLY A 31 -2.19 -7.29 21.33
C GLY A 31 -2.56 -5.87 20.90
N LYS A 32 -2.34 -4.87 21.76
CA LYS A 32 -2.57 -3.47 21.42
C LYS A 32 -1.36 -2.92 20.70
N SER A 33 -1.60 -2.24 19.57
CA SER A 33 -0.53 -1.53 18.85
C SER A 33 0.04 -0.38 19.67
N THR A 34 1.35 -0.41 19.86
CA THR A 34 2.14 0.61 20.56
C THR A 34 3.05 1.38 19.61
N ALA A 35 2.81 1.29 18.35
CA ALA A 35 3.54 1.79 17.20
C ALA A 35 4.70 2.76 17.46
N TYR A 36 5.89 2.40 16.95
CA TYR A 36 7.10 3.21 17.00
C TYR A 36 6.91 4.52 16.23
N GLY A 37 7.19 5.63 16.88
CA GLY A 37 6.95 6.97 16.34
C GLY A 37 5.58 7.58 16.70
N TYR A 38 4.75 6.81 17.41
CA TYR A 38 3.45 7.26 17.92
C TYR A 38 3.40 7.17 19.44
N THR A 39 3.07 5.99 19.99
CA THR A 39 3.05 5.78 21.47
C THR A 39 4.46 5.55 22.01
N ILE A 40 5.30 4.87 21.23
CA ILE A 40 6.73 4.74 21.53
C ILE A 40 7.46 5.89 20.83
N PRO A 41 8.39 6.59 21.52
CA PRO A 41 9.19 7.65 20.89
C PRO A 41 9.87 7.16 19.62
N GLY A 42 9.79 7.92 18.53
CA GLY A 42 10.34 7.57 17.23
C GLY A 42 11.75 8.09 16.98
N GLY A 43 12.31 7.72 15.83
CA GLY A 43 13.67 8.03 15.43
C GLY A 43 13.87 9.35 14.68
N LEU A 44 12.88 10.26 14.62
CA LEU A 44 13.01 11.58 14.02
C LEU A 44 13.75 12.55 14.94
N THR A 45 14.92 12.10 15.43
CA THR A 45 15.81 12.86 16.34
C THR A 45 17.24 12.62 15.94
N GLN A 46 18.13 13.52 16.32
CA GLN A 46 19.56 13.36 16.05
C GLN A 46 20.13 12.16 16.81
N TYR A 47 19.68 11.93 18.04
CA TYR A 47 20.02 10.79 18.88
C TYR A 47 18.75 10.22 19.50
N HIS A 48 18.67 8.90 19.55
CA HIS A 48 17.53 8.19 20.08
C HIS A 48 17.97 7.02 20.96
N LEU A 49 17.29 6.83 22.08
CA LEU A 49 17.45 5.66 22.92
C LEU A 49 16.41 4.63 22.54
N VAL A 50 16.87 3.47 22.07
CA VAL A 50 15.99 2.33 21.79
C VAL A 50 15.91 1.48 23.06
N GLY A 51 14.74 1.41 23.63
CA GLY A 51 14.49 0.73 24.91
C GLY A 51 13.91 -0.68 24.73
N PRO A 52 13.60 -1.34 25.86
CA PRO A 52 13.03 -2.70 25.86
C PRO A 52 11.69 -2.80 25.14
N GLU A 53 10.92 -1.69 25.06
CA GLU A 53 9.66 -1.60 24.34
C GLU A 53 9.79 -1.82 22.81
N VAL A 54 11.02 -1.90 22.31
CA VAL A 54 11.35 -2.21 20.92
C VAL A 54 12.27 -3.41 20.82
N LEU A 55 13.18 -3.57 21.81
CA LEU A 55 14.24 -4.57 21.79
C LEU A 55 13.79 -5.94 22.28
N ASP A 56 12.80 -5.99 23.14
CA ASP A 56 12.32 -7.24 23.78
C ASP A 56 10.85 -7.11 24.17
N VAL A 57 9.98 -7.34 23.23
CA VAL A 57 8.54 -7.36 23.46
C VAL A 57 8.07 -8.80 23.47
N ASN A 58 7.77 -9.34 24.65
CA ASN A 58 7.38 -10.75 24.83
C ASN A 58 8.39 -11.76 24.25
N GLY A 59 9.70 -11.45 24.33
CA GLY A 59 10.76 -12.28 23.80
C GLY A 59 11.07 -12.07 22.33
N GLU A 60 10.39 -11.16 21.66
CA GLU A 60 10.62 -10.79 20.26
C GLU A 60 11.26 -9.41 20.14
N SER A 61 12.20 -9.25 19.20
CA SER A 61 12.82 -7.99 18.87
C SER A 61 12.21 -7.41 17.60
N TYR A 62 11.80 -6.15 17.68
CA TYR A 62 11.32 -5.38 16.53
C TYR A 62 12.42 -4.57 15.84
N VAL A 63 13.68 -4.88 16.18
CA VAL A 63 14.85 -4.30 15.54
C VAL A 63 15.44 -5.28 14.54
N LEU A 64 15.62 -4.81 13.32
CA LEU A 64 16.19 -5.57 12.21
C LEU A 64 17.61 -5.07 11.92
N THR A 65 18.58 -5.96 11.91
CA THR A 65 19.94 -5.64 11.46
C THR A 65 19.95 -5.44 9.95
N VAL A 66 20.45 -4.29 9.50
CA VAL A 66 20.64 -4.02 8.07
C VAL A 66 21.92 -4.74 7.63
N PRO A 67 21.84 -5.75 6.74
CA PRO A 67 23.01 -6.51 6.33
C PRO A 67 23.91 -5.68 5.42
N GLY A 68 25.21 -5.78 5.64
CA GLY A 68 26.26 -5.24 4.75
C GLY A 68 26.32 -3.72 4.67
N SER A 69 27.28 -3.23 3.89
CA SER A 69 27.48 -1.81 3.60
C SER A 69 26.86 -1.37 2.25
N GLU A 70 26.30 -2.31 1.51
CA GLU A 70 25.85 -2.07 0.11
C GLU A 70 24.55 -1.28 0.03
N LEU A 71 23.65 -1.44 1.02
CA LEU A 71 22.44 -0.62 1.10
C LEU A 71 22.78 0.76 1.67
N GLY A 72 22.44 1.81 0.93
CA GLY A 72 22.52 3.19 1.41
C GLY A 72 21.55 3.49 2.57
N TYR A 73 21.68 4.66 3.16
CA TYR A 73 20.73 5.09 4.21
C TYR A 73 19.35 5.40 3.64
N ALA A 74 19.28 5.96 2.44
CA ALA A 74 18.03 6.27 1.76
C ALA A 74 17.24 5.00 1.41
N GLU A 75 17.91 4.01 0.83
CA GLU A 75 17.30 2.71 0.53
C GLU A 75 16.82 2.01 1.79
N THR A 76 17.63 2.05 2.87
CA THR A 76 17.23 1.49 4.16
C THR A 76 15.99 2.21 4.73
N ALA A 77 15.90 3.53 4.60
CA ALA A 77 14.75 4.29 5.07
C ALA A 77 13.47 4.00 4.27
N LEU A 78 13.61 3.62 3.00
CA LEU A 78 12.47 3.26 2.14
C LEU A 78 12.00 1.81 2.32
N THR A 79 12.72 0.98 3.08
CA THR A 79 12.38 -0.45 3.26
C THR A 79 11.02 -0.61 3.92
N GLU A 80 10.69 0.19 4.94
CA GLU A 80 9.41 0.08 5.64
C GLU A 80 8.23 0.50 4.73
N PRO A 81 8.21 1.69 4.10
CA PRO A 81 7.14 2.04 3.16
C PRO A 81 6.98 1.01 2.03
N TRP A 82 8.08 0.47 1.52
CA TRP A 82 8.05 -0.58 0.50
C TRP A 82 7.42 -1.87 1.05
N ALA A 83 7.78 -2.27 2.27
CA ALA A 83 7.21 -3.45 2.92
C ALA A 83 5.69 -3.31 3.13
N CYS A 84 5.19 -2.11 3.42
CA CYS A 84 3.75 -1.84 3.50
C CYS A 84 3.06 -2.06 2.15
N VAL A 85 3.67 -1.61 1.05
CA VAL A 85 3.16 -1.85 -0.31
C VAL A 85 3.15 -3.34 -0.61
N GLU A 86 4.25 -4.05 -0.40
CA GLU A 86 4.34 -5.49 -0.59
C GLU A 86 3.31 -6.26 0.25
N ALA A 87 3.19 -5.93 1.54
CA ALA A 87 2.24 -6.58 2.44
C ALA A 87 0.78 -6.38 1.99
N SER A 88 0.46 -5.23 1.41
CA SER A 88 -0.89 -4.96 0.88
C SER A 88 -1.26 -5.90 -0.27
N TYR A 89 -0.28 -6.33 -1.07
CA TYR A 89 -0.48 -7.25 -2.18
C TYR A 89 -0.35 -8.72 -1.77
N THR A 90 0.62 -9.06 -0.89
CA THR A 90 0.96 -10.45 -0.60
C THR A 90 0.19 -11.04 0.59
N GLN A 91 -0.05 -10.26 1.64
CA GLN A 91 -0.65 -10.76 2.88
C GLN A 91 -2.16 -10.54 2.98
N ARG A 92 -2.64 -9.41 2.48
CA ARG A 92 -4.03 -8.98 2.69
C ARG A 92 -4.84 -8.88 1.42
N ARG A 93 -4.19 -8.96 0.24
CA ARG A 93 -4.83 -8.76 -1.06
C ARG A 93 -4.37 -9.78 -2.10
N ARG A 94 -5.07 -9.78 -3.18
CA ARG A 94 -4.73 -10.58 -4.36
C ARG A 94 -3.61 -9.89 -5.14
N LEU A 95 -2.79 -10.71 -5.81
CA LEU A 95 -1.77 -10.24 -6.76
C LEU A 95 -2.37 -9.88 -8.14
N SER A 96 -3.67 -10.10 -8.31
CA SER A 96 -4.43 -9.80 -9.52
C SER A 96 -5.84 -9.36 -9.16
N PRO A 97 -6.54 -8.67 -10.05
CA PRO A 97 -7.96 -8.36 -9.86
C PRO A 97 -8.78 -9.61 -9.58
N LYS A 98 -9.88 -9.45 -8.86
CA LYS A 98 -10.75 -10.55 -8.49
C LYS A 98 -11.39 -11.19 -9.73
N SER A 99 -11.17 -12.47 -9.90
CA SER A 99 -11.82 -13.23 -10.95
C SER A 99 -13.34 -13.22 -10.76
N GLY A 100 -14.07 -12.80 -11.79
CA GLY A 100 -15.52 -12.63 -11.73
C GLY A 100 -15.99 -11.44 -10.88
N GLY A 101 -15.08 -10.63 -10.35
CA GLY A 101 -15.40 -9.47 -9.53
C GLY A 101 -15.83 -8.24 -10.33
N THR A 102 -16.02 -7.13 -9.61
CA THR A 102 -16.36 -5.82 -10.19
C THR A 102 -15.18 -4.86 -9.97
N MET A 103 -14.62 -4.36 -11.07
CA MET A 103 -13.54 -3.38 -11.06
C MET A 103 -14.06 -2.00 -11.42
N TRP A 104 -13.57 -0.97 -10.74
CA TRP A 104 -13.85 0.42 -11.09
C TRP A 104 -12.55 1.14 -11.48
N ILE A 105 -12.50 1.67 -12.70
CA ILE A 105 -11.39 2.48 -13.20
C ILE A 105 -11.87 3.92 -13.24
N VAL A 106 -11.24 4.76 -12.43
CA VAL A 106 -11.57 6.18 -12.26
C VAL A 106 -10.51 7.00 -12.96
N GLY A 107 -10.89 7.73 -13.96
CA GLY A 107 -10.08 8.72 -14.65
C GLY A 107 -10.36 10.15 -14.18
N GLN A 108 -9.86 11.10 -14.94
CA GLN A 108 -10.04 12.53 -14.71
C GLN A 108 -10.51 13.21 -15.99
N PRO A 109 -11.50 14.11 -15.95
CA PRO A 109 -11.91 14.87 -17.10
C PRO A 109 -10.73 15.63 -17.73
N GLY A 110 -10.53 15.44 -19.03
CA GLY A 110 -9.44 16.09 -19.78
C GLY A 110 -8.05 15.51 -19.55
N ASP A 111 -7.95 14.33 -18.93
CA ASP A 111 -6.67 13.60 -18.85
C ASP A 111 -6.33 13.01 -20.23
N ASP A 112 -5.19 13.37 -20.77
CA ASP A 112 -4.65 12.91 -22.05
C ASP A 112 -3.44 11.96 -21.91
N ASN A 113 -3.13 11.55 -20.68
CA ASN A 113 -2.04 10.62 -20.44
C ASN A 113 -2.31 9.25 -21.09
N VAL A 114 -1.22 8.60 -21.51
CA VAL A 114 -1.27 7.24 -22.05
C VAL A 114 -1.02 6.25 -20.93
N TYR A 115 -1.99 5.40 -20.67
CA TYR A 115 -1.89 4.33 -19.68
C TYR A 115 -1.71 2.97 -20.35
N GLN A 116 -0.91 2.12 -19.71
CA GLN A 116 -0.69 0.74 -20.15
C GLN A 116 -1.11 -0.22 -19.05
N PHE A 117 -1.95 -1.19 -19.43
CA PHE A 117 -2.33 -2.31 -18.57
C PHE A 117 -1.62 -3.55 -19.10
N SER A 118 -0.72 -4.10 -18.31
CA SER A 118 0.04 -5.31 -18.68
C SER A 118 -0.82 -6.58 -18.61
N ALA A 119 -1.70 -6.64 -17.59
CA ALA A 119 -2.61 -7.77 -17.33
C ALA A 119 -3.75 -7.34 -16.42
N GLY A 120 -4.73 -8.21 -16.23
CA GLY A 120 -5.74 -8.09 -15.18
C GLY A 120 -7.12 -7.63 -15.65
N LEU A 121 -7.23 -7.00 -16.82
CA LEU A 121 -8.52 -6.55 -17.36
C LEU A 121 -9.45 -7.71 -17.79
N GLU A 122 -8.90 -8.90 -17.89
CA GLU A 122 -9.63 -10.13 -18.22
C GLU A 122 -10.18 -10.88 -17.00
N GLN A 123 -9.85 -10.44 -15.80
CA GLN A 123 -10.24 -11.12 -14.55
C GLN A 123 -11.65 -10.74 -14.08
N PRO A 124 -12.05 -9.45 -14.05
CA PRO A 124 -13.36 -9.05 -13.62
C PRO A 124 -14.47 -9.56 -14.55
N SER A 125 -15.67 -9.75 -14.01
CA SER A 125 -16.87 -9.93 -14.83
C SER A 125 -17.46 -8.59 -15.31
N THR A 126 -17.21 -7.54 -14.54
CA THR A 126 -17.71 -6.19 -14.82
C THR A 126 -16.60 -5.14 -14.58
N ILE A 127 -16.42 -4.24 -15.52
CA ILE A 127 -15.55 -3.07 -15.38
C ILE A 127 -16.39 -1.80 -15.54
N VAL A 128 -16.34 -0.94 -14.53
CA VAL A 128 -16.92 0.39 -14.57
C VAL A 128 -15.85 1.40 -14.94
N LEU A 129 -16.14 2.26 -15.90
CA LEU A 129 -15.26 3.34 -16.35
C LEU A 129 -15.89 4.69 -16.03
N THR A 130 -15.16 5.56 -15.36
CA THR A 130 -15.61 6.94 -15.12
C THR A 130 -14.51 7.92 -15.54
N ASP A 131 -14.86 8.83 -16.44
CA ASP A 131 -13.98 9.92 -16.92
C ASP A 131 -12.57 9.45 -17.37
N VAL A 132 -12.49 8.24 -17.93
CA VAL A 132 -11.22 7.67 -18.40
C VAL A 132 -10.83 8.24 -19.77
N PRO A 133 -9.52 8.36 -20.07
CA PRO A 133 -9.06 8.76 -21.41
C PRO A 133 -9.56 7.79 -22.50
N PRO A 134 -9.80 8.29 -23.73
CA PRO A 134 -10.23 7.45 -24.85
C PRO A 134 -9.30 6.25 -25.13
N SER A 135 -8.01 6.40 -24.87
CA SER A 135 -7.02 5.31 -25.00
C SER A 135 -7.28 4.17 -24.02
N VAL A 136 -7.67 4.49 -22.80
CA VAL A 136 -8.05 3.50 -21.76
C VAL A 136 -9.37 2.82 -22.15
N GLN A 137 -10.37 3.60 -22.55
CA GLN A 137 -11.66 3.06 -22.99
C GLN A 137 -11.49 2.06 -24.16
N ALA A 138 -10.72 2.43 -25.17
CA ALA A 138 -10.42 1.55 -26.31
C ALA A 138 -9.67 0.28 -25.86
N ARG A 139 -8.70 0.40 -24.95
CA ARG A 139 -7.93 -0.74 -24.45
C ARG A 139 -8.78 -1.70 -23.65
N VAL A 140 -9.60 -1.17 -22.73
CA VAL A 140 -10.53 -1.98 -21.93
C VAL A 140 -11.55 -2.67 -22.84
N GLY A 141 -12.12 -1.94 -23.81
CA GLY A 141 -13.06 -2.50 -24.79
C GLY A 141 -12.47 -3.67 -25.58
N GLN A 142 -11.22 -3.56 -26.03
CA GLN A 142 -10.53 -4.65 -26.74
C GLN A 142 -10.31 -5.91 -25.87
N GLN A 143 -10.01 -5.73 -24.59
CA GLN A 143 -9.82 -6.83 -23.65
C GLN A 143 -11.14 -7.47 -23.26
N ALA A 144 -12.15 -6.66 -22.94
CA ALA A 144 -13.50 -7.11 -22.60
C ALA A 144 -14.14 -7.97 -23.69
N ALA A 145 -14.00 -7.55 -24.95
CA ALA A 145 -14.55 -8.29 -26.10
C ALA A 145 -14.01 -9.72 -26.22
N LYS A 146 -12.81 -9.98 -25.71
CA LYS A 146 -12.19 -11.31 -25.75
C LYS A 146 -12.68 -12.26 -24.65
N ARG A 147 -13.29 -11.76 -23.59
CA ARG A 147 -13.57 -12.51 -22.37
C ARG A 147 -15.00 -12.33 -21.81
N SER A 148 -15.88 -11.74 -22.58
CA SER A 148 -17.27 -11.48 -22.15
C SER A 148 -17.36 -10.63 -20.86
N VAL A 149 -16.44 -9.71 -20.68
CA VAL A 149 -16.46 -8.76 -19.57
C VAL A 149 -17.48 -7.67 -19.89
N SER A 150 -18.38 -7.39 -18.96
CA SER A 150 -19.35 -6.29 -19.08
C SER A 150 -18.66 -4.94 -18.83
N ILE A 151 -18.93 -3.95 -19.66
CA ILE A 151 -18.42 -2.58 -19.46
C ILE A 151 -19.60 -1.66 -19.17
N ILE A 152 -19.48 -0.85 -18.13
CA ILE A 152 -20.41 0.20 -17.74
C ILE A 152 -19.66 1.52 -17.76
N GLU A 153 -20.18 2.50 -18.49
CA GLU A 153 -19.51 3.81 -18.61
C GLU A 153 -20.38 4.90 -18.01
N HIS A 154 -19.77 5.73 -17.18
CA HIS A 154 -20.35 6.95 -16.63
C HIS A 154 -19.32 8.06 -16.66
N ASN A 155 -19.71 9.26 -17.13
CA ASN A 155 -18.85 10.41 -17.16
C ASN A 155 -19.47 11.58 -16.38
N GLY A 156 -18.63 12.45 -15.83
CA GLY A 156 -19.07 13.64 -15.12
C GLY A 156 -19.68 13.36 -13.75
N LEU A 157 -19.37 12.22 -13.13
CA LEU A 157 -19.84 11.90 -11.78
C LEU A 157 -19.14 12.79 -10.75
N THR A 158 -19.89 13.19 -9.75
CA THR A 158 -19.37 13.87 -8.55
C THR A 158 -19.25 12.87 -7.40
N PRO A 159 -18.52 13.18 -6.32
CA PRO A 159 -18.45 12.33 -5.14
C PRO A 159 -19.82 11.96 -4.55
N ALA A 160 -20.83 12.84 -4.70
CA ALA A 160 -22.19 12.57 -4.26
C ALA A 160 -22.85 11.41 -5.02
N ASP A 161 -22.42 11.17 -6.27
CA ASP A 161 -22.98 10.14 -7.13
C ASP A 161 -22.36 8.76 -6.89
N TYR A 162 -21.21 8.70 -6.22
CA TYR A 162 -20.45 7.45 -6.03
C TYR A 162 -21.21 6.41 -5.19
N THR A 163 -21.97 6.86 -4.20
CA THR A 163 -22.84 5.97 -3.41
C THR A 163 -23.91 5.32 -4.30
N THR A 164 -24.54 6.11 -5.14
CA THR A 164 -25.57 5.62 -6.09
C THR A 164 -24.96 4.66 -7.10
N LEU A 165 -23.77 4.98 -7.64
CA LEU A 165 -23.04 4.10 -8.53
C LEU A 165 -22.73 2.76 -7.87
N LYS A 166 -22.21 2.78 -6.66
CA LYS A 166 -21.93 1.58 -5.86
C LYS A 166 -23.19 0.73 -5.67
N GLU A 167 -24.29 1.33 -5.23
CA GLU A 167 -25.55 0.62 -5.03
C GLU A 167 -26.04 -0.04 -6.33
N ASN A 168 -26.06 0.72 -7.43
CA ASN A 168 -26.58 0.25 -8.71
C ASN A 168 -25.75 -0.87 -9.34
N VAL A 169 -24.42 -0.81 -9.18
CA VAL A 169 -23.52 -1.77 -9.84
C VAL A 169 -23.24 -2.99 -8.96
N THR A 170 -23.14 -2.80 -7.66
CA THR A 170 -22.67 -3.86 -6.74
C THR A 170 -23.72 -4.29 -5.72
N GLY A 171 -24.94 -3.75 -5.78
CA GLY A 171 -25.97 -3.99 -4.76
C GLY A 171 -25.53 -3.54 -3.36
N GLY A 172 -24.66 -2.53 -3.28
CA GLY A 172 -24.13 -2.00 -2.03
C GLY A 172 -22.89 -2.69 -1.46
N ALA A 173 -22.47 -3.84 -2.04
CA ALA A 173 -21.32 -4.59 -1.55
C ALA A 173 -19.97 -3.85 -1.73
N GLY A 174 -19.91 -2.90 -2.67
CA GLY A 174 -18.70 -2.20 -3.04
C GLY A 174 -17.93 -2.86 -4.18
N PHE A 175 -16.95 -2.14 -4.70
CA PHE A 175 -16.09 -2.64 -5.76
C PHE A 175 -15.01 -3.56 -5.20
N ASP A 176 -14.70 -4.63 -5.91
CA ASP A 176 -13.64 -5.56 -5.53
C ASP A 176 -12.25 -5.00 -5.79
N ASP A 177 -12.12 -4.20 -6.84
CA ASP A 177 -10.86 -3.55 -7.23
C ASP A 177 -11.15 -2.12 -7.73
N ILE A 178 -10.31 -1.16 -7.33
CA ILE A 178 -10.40 0.23 -7.78
C ILE A 178 -9.05 0.65 -8.34
N VAL A 179 -9.04 1.21 -9.54
CA VAL A 179 -7.86 1.77 -10.21
C VAL A 179 -8.07 3.26 -10.38
N LEU A 180 -7.20 4.06 -9.78
CA LEU A 180 -7.21 5.51 -9.91
C LEU A 180 -6.17 5.94 -10.94
N LEU A 181 -6.62 6.60 -12.01
CA LEU A 181 -5.75 7.16 -13.04
C LEU A 181 -5.54 8.65 -12.75
N ASN A 182 -4.27 9.06 -12.58
CA ASN A 182 -3.90 10.45 -12.32
C ASN A 182 -4.74 11.13 -11.21
N PRO A 183 -4.87 10.51 -10.02
CA PRO A 183 -5.74 11.04 -8.98
C PRO A 183 -5.26 12.42 -8.51
N ARG A 184 -6.17 13.38 -8.45
CA ARG A 184 -5.91 14.64 -7.76
C ARG A 184 -6.14 14.43 -6.26
N SER A 185 -5.36 15.11 -5.43
CA SER A 185 -5.26 14.83 -4.00
C SER A 185 -6.60 14.78 -3.22
N ALA A 186 -7.62 15.51 -3.65
CA ALA A 186 -8.93 15.53 -3.00
C ALA A 186 -9.87 14.38 -3.41
N GLU A 187 -9.53 13.64 -4.44
CA GLU A 187 -10.39 12.60 -5.04
C GLU A 187 -9.87 11.19 -4.75
N ALA A 188 -8.70 11.08 -4.19
CA ALA A 188 -8.06 9.81 -3.84
C ALA A 188 -8.42 9.31 -2.41
N VAL A 189 -9.21 10.08 -1.66
CA VAL A 189 -9.55 9.79 -0.25
C VAL A 189 -11.00 9.28 -0.13
#